data_c571ee0d2e3566afbc90a27d03ac70e6
#
_entry.id   c571ee0d2e3566afbc90a27d03ac70e6
#
_cell.length_a   1.000
_cell.length_b   1.000
_cell.length_c   1.000
_cell.angle_alpha   90.00
_cell.angle_beta   90.00
_cell.angle_gamma   90.00
#
_symmetry.space_group_name_H-M   'P 1'
#
loop_
_entity.id
_entity.type
_entity.pdbx_description
1 polymer ?
#
loop_
_entity_poly.entity_id
_entity_poly.type
_entity_poly.pdbx_seq_one_letter_code
_entity_poly.pdbx_strand_id
1 'polypeptide(L)'
;PSAEPEVVKDQIVDLIGCGKGEILEVSAKTGQGIDKILDSVIDRIPHPKGDSESQLQAMIFDSVYNPFRGIEAYFKIFNGKIQKGDKVKFIATGKEYFAEEIGVLKINQEPKKTLSTGEVGYIISGIKNANEVKVGDTITSTNNPSKDAILGFEDVKPMAVSYTHLRAHETLL
;
A
#
# COMPACT_ATOMS: atom_id res chain seq x y z
N PRO A 1 -24.35 -20.07 16.48
CA PRO A 1 -25.19 -19.96 17.68
C PRO A 1 -24.70 -18.88 18.67
N SER A 2 -23.42 -18.45 18.58
CA SER A 2 -22.86 -17.44 19.49
C SER A 2 -22.73 -16.04 18.88
N ALA A 3 -23.06 -15.90 17.61
CA ALA A 3 -23.13 -14.60 16.98
C ALA A 3 -24.54 -14.02 17.22
N GLU A 4 -24.60 -12.83 17.81
CA GLU A 4 -25.83 -12.08 18.05
C GLU A 4 -25.93 -10.94 17.02
N PRO A 5 -26.37 -11.21 15.76
CA PRO A 5 -26.26 -10.26 14.64
C PRO A 5 -26.94 -8.92 14.94
N GLU A 6 -28.10 -8.93 15.56
CA GLU A 6 -28.84 -7.70 15.85
C GLU A 6 -28.12 -6.82 16.88
N VAL A 7 -27.59 -7.44 17.94
CA VAL A 7 -26.82 -6.71 18.98
C VAL A 7 -25.56 -6.10 18.35
N VAL A 8 -24.84 -6.88 17.53
CA VAL A 8 -23.63 -6.40 16.85
C VAL A 8 -23.95 -5.29 15.86
N LYS A 9 -25.06 -5.39 15.12
CA LYS A 9 -25.48 -4.31 14.23
C LYS A 9 -25.78 -3.02 15.00
N ASP A 10 -26.47 -3.10 16.12
CA ASP A 10 -26.73 -1.92 16.96
C ASP A 10 -25.44 -1.28 17.42
N GLN A 11 -24.47 -2.06 17.87
CA GLN A 11 -23.15 -1.57 18.25
C GLN A 11 -22.39 -0.90 17.08
N ILE A 12 -22.48 -1.45 15.86
CA ILE A 12 -21.86 -0.85 14.67
C ILE A 12 -22.54 0.48 14.32
N VAL A 13 -23.88 0.51 14.35
CA VAL A 13 -24.66 1.74 14.11
C VAL A 13 -24.28 2.84 15.12
N ASP A 14 -24.16 2.50 16.39
CA ASP A 14 -23.79 3.45 17.43
C ASP A 14 -22.34 3.95 17.26
N LEU A 15 -21.43 3.09 16.80
CA LEU A 15 -20.03 3.43 16.65
C LEU A 15 -19.74 4.25 15.38
N ILE A 16 -20.38 3.91 14.25
CA ILE A 16 -20.04 4.45 12.92
C ILE A 16 -21.13 5.43 12.43
N GLY A 17 -22.35 5.33 12.94
CA GLY A 17 -23.49 6.14 12.51
C GLY A 17 -24.10 5.72 11.17
N CYS A 18 -23.86 4.48 10.71
CA CYS A 18 -24.44 3.95 9.48
C CYS A 18 -25.87 3.40 9.71
N GLY A 19 -26.64 3.19 8.64
CA GLY A 19 -27.93 2.51 8.71
C GLY A 19 -27.79 1.01 8.90
N LYS A 20 -28.67 0.36 9.68
CA LYS A 20 -28.64 -1.11 9.85
C LYS A 20 -28.69 -1.87 8.52
N GLY A 21 -29.38 -1.33 7.49
CA GLY A 21 -29.48 -1.93 6.16
C GLY A 21 -28.19 -1.89 5.34
N GLU A 22 -27.20 -1.12 5.77
CA GLU A 22 -25.89 -1.04 5.11
C GLU A 22 -24.93 -2.13 5.60
N ILE A 23 -25.27 -2.79 6.70
CA ILE A 23 -24.46 -3.84 7.32
C ILE A 23 -24.79 -5.19 6.69
N LEU A 24 -23.77 -5.80 6.08
CA LEU A 24 -23.92 -7.13 5.46
C LEU A 24 -23.52 -8.23 6.44
N GLU A 25 -24.42 -9.22 6.60
CA GLU A 25 -24.14 -10.42 7.38
C GLU A 25 -23.48 -11.48 6.52
N VAL A 26 -22.32 -11.96 6.95
CA VAL A 26 -21.54 -12.93 6.18
C VAL A 26 -20.90 -13.98 7.07
N SER A 27 -20.62 -15.13 6.48
CA SER A 27 -19.86 -16.20 7.12
C SER A 27 -18.81 -16.75 6.15
N ALA A 28 -17.56 -16.41 6.36
CA ALA A 28 -16.44 -16.93 5.56
C ALA A 28 -16.36 -18.46 5.63
N LYS A 29 -16.69 -19.06 6.79
CA LYS A 29 -16.65 -20.51 6.98
C LYS A 29 -17.69 -21.27 6.13
N THR A 30 -18.87 -20.69 5.96
CA THR A 30 -19.98 -21.34 5.22
C THR A 30 -20.17 -20.79 3.82
N GLY A 31 -19.50 -19.68 3.48
CA GLY A 31 -19.71 -18.96 2.22
C GLY A 31 -20.98 -18.09 2.19
N GLN A 32 -21.77 -18.10 3.26
CA GLN A 32 -23.02 -17.33 3.30
C GLN A 32 -22.76 -15.83 3.16
N GLY A 33 -23.44 -15.18 2.23
CA GLY A 33 -23.41 -13.74 2.02
C GLY A 33 -22.13 -13.20 1.34
N ILE A 34 -21.17 -14.05 0.95
CA ILE A 34 -19.93 -13.61 0.28
C ILE A 34 -20.23 -12.92 -1.05
N ASP A 35 -21.14 -13.48 -1.86
CA ASP A 35 -21.52 -12.88 -3.14
C ASP A 35 -22.07 -11.46 -2.96
N LYS A 36 -22.87 -11.22 -1.90
CA LYS A 36 -23.38 -9.87 -1.59
C LYS A 36 -22.29 -8.86 -1.26
N ILE A 37 -21.17 -9.30 -0.63
CA ILE A 37 -20.03 -8.42 -0.41
C ILE A 37 -19.41 -8.05 -1.74
N LEU A 38 -19.16 -9.03 -2.62
CA LEU A 38 -18.52 -8.79 -3.92
C LEU A 38 -19.37 -7.87 -4.79
N ASP A 39 -20.68 -8.10 -4.86
CA ASP A 39 -21.62 -7.23 -5.56
C ASP A 39 -21.59 -5.81 -4.97
N SER A 40 -21.63 -5.68 -3.64
CA SER A 40 -21.58 -4.38 -2.97
C SER A 40 -20.26 -3.65 -3.21
N VAL A 41 -19.14 -4.37 -3.31
CA VAL A 41 -17.84 -3.77 -3.67
C VAL A 41 -17.89 -3.23 -5.09
N ILE A 42 -18.43 -3.99 -6.05
CA ILE A 42 -18.53 -3.56 -7.45
C ILE A 42 -19.44 -2.33 -7.59
N ASP A 43 -20.57 -2.32 -6.89
CA ASP A 43 -21.56 -1.27 -7.01
C ASP A 43 -21.21 0.02 -6.28
N ARG A 44 -20.55 -0.07 -5.13
CA ARG A 44 -20.33 1.07 -4.22
C ARG A 44 -18.93 1.63 -4.23
N ILE A 45 -17.90 0.83 -4.56
CA ILE A 45 -16.52 1.31 -4.58
C ILE A 45 -16.20 1.84 -5.98
N PRO A 46 -15.89 3.13 -6.12
CA PRO A 46 -15.55 3.69 -7.42
C PRO A 46 -14.25 3.07 -7.95
N HIS A 47 -14.19 2.87 -9.24
CA HIS A 47 -12.95 2.44 -9.91
C HIS A 47 -11.82 3.46 -9.70
N PRO A 48 -10.55 3.04 -9.76
CA PRO A 48 -9.42 3.94 -9.67
C PRO A 48 -9.52 5.07 -10.70
N LYS A 49 -9.35 6.30 -10.24
CA LYS A 49 -9.29 7.48 -11.12
C LYS A 49 -7.85 7.72 -11.52
N GLY A 50 -7.62 8.14 -12.75
CA GLY A 50 -6.29 8.48 -13.26
C GLY A 50 -6.22 8.25 -14.76
N ASP A 51 -5.13 8.73 -15.36
CA ASP A 51 -4.90 8.67 -16.81
C ASP A 51 -3.62 7.88 -17.09
N SER A 52 -3.74 6.80 -17.87
CA SER A 52 -2.62 5.94 -18.26
C SER A 52 -1.63 6.59 -19.24
N GLU A 53 -2.06 7.64 -19.95
CA GLU A 53 -1.21 8.37 -20.90
C GLU A 53 -0.52 9.58 -20.26
N SER A 54 -0.83 9.90 -19.02
CA SER A 54 -0.17 10.94 -18.25
C SER A 54 1.22 10.52 -17.77
N GLN A 55 1.94 11.46 -17.16
CA GLN A 55 3.23 11.19 -16.50
C GLN A 55 3.07 10.15 -15.40
N LEU A 56 4.05 9.25 -15.28
CA LEU A 56 4.06 8.25 -14.22
C LEU A 56 4.06 8.91 -12.83
N GLN A 57 3.07 8.57 -12.04
CA GLN A 57 2.97 8.88 -10.62
C GLN A 57 2.52 7.63 -9.88
N ALA A 58 3.44 7.01 -9.15
CA ALA A 58 3.14 5.86 -8.31
C ALA A 58 3.63 6.11 -6.88
N MET A 59 2.83 5.79 -5.89
CA MET A 59 3.16 6.00 -4.48
C MET A 59 3.58 4.69 -3.83
N ILE A 60 4.72 4.72 -3.14
CA ILE A 60 5.21 3.61 -2.34
C ILE A 60 4.40 3.58 -1.03
N PHE A 61 3.78 2.45 -0.72
CA PHE A 61 3.04 2.29 0.53
C PHE A 61 3.68 1.28 1.49
N ASP A 62 4.64 0.47 0.99
CA ASP A 62 5.38 -0.47 1.83
C ASP A 62 6.69 -0.89 1.14
N SER A 63 7.62 -1.48 1.90
CA SER A 63 8.84 -2.05 1.37
C SER A 63 9.36 -3.18 2.25
N VAL A 64 9.93 -4.21 1.63
CA VAL A 64 10.52 -5.36 2.31
C VAL A 64 11.97 -5.54 1.84
N TYR A 65 12.86 -5.80 2.77
CA TYR A 65 14.24 -6.12 2.45
C TYR A 65 14.42 -7.62 2.14
N ASN A 66 14.92 -7.91 0.96
CA ASN A 66 15.29 -9.25 0.53
C ASN A 66 16.83 -9.32 0.41
N PRO A 67 17.52 -10.24 1.14
CA PRO A 67 18.99 -10.32 1.13
C PRO A 67 19.60 -10.58 -0.25
N PHE A 68 18.85 -11.21 -1.16
CA PHE A 68 19.33 -11.59 -2.49
C PHE A 68 18.97 -10.59 -3.57
N ARG A 69 17.82 -9.91 -3.46
CA ARG A 69 17.24 -9.04 -4.48
C ARG A 69 17.28 -7.56 -4.11
N GLY A 70 17.67 -7.24 -2.87
CA GLY A 70 17.61 -5.89 -2.33
C GLY A 70 16.22 -5.53 -1.83
N ILE A 71 15.88 -4.24 -1.89
CA ILE A 71 14.59 -3.76 -1.43
C ILE A 71 13.53 -3.98 -2.52
N GLU A 72 12.46 -4.62 -2.13
CA GLU A 72 11.23 -4.79 -2.89
C GLU A 72 10.25 -3.73 -2.42
N ALA A 73 10.01 -2.70 -3.23
CA ALA A 73 9.07 -1.63 -2.89
C ALA A 73 7.69 -1.94 -3.47
N TYR A 74 6.66 -1.80 -2.64
CA TYR A 74 5.27 -1.97 -3.03
C TYR A 74 4.64 -0.62 -3.30
N PHE A 75 3.99 -0.49 -4.46
CA PHE A 75 3.46 0.78 -4.91
C PHE A 75 2.09 0.65 -5.57
N LYS A 76 1.36 1.77 -5.60
CA LYS A 76 0.13 1.94 -6.36
C LYS A 76 0.33 3.01 -7.43
N ILE A 77 -0.07 2.72 -8.66
CA ILE A 77 -0.02 3.67 -9.77
C ILE A 77 -1.28 4.53 -9.75
N PHE A 78 -1.10 5.84 -9.63
CA PHE A 78 -2.17 6.82 -9.73
C PHE A 78 -2.35 7.35 -11.14
N ASN A 79 -1.25 7.61 -11.85
CA ASN A 79 -1.24 8.05 -13.24
C ASN A 79 -0.10 7.39 -14.00
N GLY A 80 -0.26 7.29 -15.32
CA GLY A 80 0.75 6.78 -16.21
C GLY A 80 0.91 5.27 -16.20
N LYS A 81 2.04 4.81 -16.65
CA LYS A 81 2.43 3.39 -16.73
C LYS A 81 3.92 3.23 -16.48
N ILE A 82 4.31 2.06 -15.99
CA ILE A 82 5.69 1.65 -15.79
C ILE A 82 5.95 0.35 -16.52
N GLN A 83 7.12 0.21 -17.12
CA GLN A 83 7.56 -1.00 -17.80
C GLN A 83 8.83 -1.54 -17.16
N LYS A 84 9.01 -2.85 -17.26
CA LYS A 84 10.27 -3.48 -16.86
C LYS A 84 11.42 -2.89 -17.70
N GLY A 85 12.49 -2.46 -17.01
CA GLY A 85 13.65 -1.81 -17.61
C GLY A 85 13.58 -0.29 -17.64
N ASP A 86 12.44 0.32 -17.34
CA ASP A 86 12.32 1.76 -17.25
C ASP A 86 13.25 2.35 -16.19
N LYS A 87 13.81 3.51 -16.50
CA LYS A 87 14.55 4.30 -15.53
C LYS A 87 13.58 5.20 -14.77
N VAL A 88 13.48 4.99 -13.48
CA VAL A 88 12.57 5.69 -12.57
C VAL A 88 13.32 6.56 -11.58
N LYS A 89 12.66 7.60 -11.09
CA LYS A 89 13.17 8.50 -10.07
C LYS A 89 12.22 8.49 -8.86
N PHE A 90 12.79 8.39 -7.69
CA PHE A 90 12.11 8.53 -6.40
C PHE A 90 12.19 10.01 -6.01
N ILE A 91 11.05 10.70 -5.95
CA ILE A 91 11.02 12.16 -5.84
C ILE A 91 11.61 12.63 -4.51
N ALA A 92 11.25 12.01 -3.38
CA ALA A 92 11.69 12.44 -2.05
C ALA A 92 13.20 12.25 -1.82
N THR A 93 13.77 11.17 -2.37
CA THR A 93 15.21 10.91 -2.23
C THR A 93 16.02 11.49 -3.39
N GLY A 94 15.37 11.86 -4.50
CA GLY A 94 16.01 12.36 -5.71
C GLY A 94 16.81 11.31 -6.49
N LYS A 95 16.83 10.07 -6.03
CA LYS A 95 17.63 8.99 -6.61
C LYS A 95 16.93 8.31 -7.79
N GLU A 96 17.74 7.80 -8.71
CA GLU A 96 17.29 7.16 -9.94
C GLU A 96 17.71 5.70 -9.96
N TYR A 97 16.81 4.83 -10.40
CA TYR A 97 17.03 3.39 -10.49
C TYR A 97 16.41 2.81 -11.75
N PHE A 98 16.84 1.61 -12.13
CA PHE A 98 16.16 0.84 -13.15
C PHE A 98 15.12 -0.09 -12.53
N ALA A 99 13.95 -0.18 -13.13
CA ALA A 99 12.92 -1.15 -12.78
C ALA A 99 13.32 -2.53 -13.31
N GLU A 100 14.27 -3.20 -12.63
CA GLU A 100 14.81 -4.49 -13.07
C GLU A 100 13.71 -5.55 -13.16
N GLU A 101 12.79 -5.52 -12.23
CA GLU A 101 11.58 -6.33 -12.24
C GLU A 101 10.42 -5.54 -11.67
N ILE A 102 9.25 -5.69 -12.28
CA ILE A 102 7.96 -5.22 -11.79
C ILE A 102 6.95 -6.35 -11.87
N GLY A 103 5.93 -6.31 -11.03
CA GLY A 103 4.88 -7.32 -11.05
C GLY A 103 3.76 -7.02 -10.06
N VAL A 104 2.83 -7.94 -9.96
CA VAL A 104 1.70 -7.88 -9.03
C VAL A 104 1.86 -8.89 -7.90
N LEU A 105 1.27 -8.57 -6.75
CA LEU A 105 1.21 -9.47 -5.62
C LEU A 105 -0.11 -10.24 -5.66
N LYS A 106 0.01 -11.55 -5.80
CA LYS A 106 -1.07 -12.50 -5.51
C LYS A 106 -0.65 -13.34 -4.30
N ILE A 107 -0.96 -14.63 -4.28
CA ILE A 107 -0.39 -15.55 -3.28
C ILE A 107 1.14 -15.56 -3.40
N ASN A 108 1.63 -15.50 -4.65
CA ASN A 108 3.04 -15.33 -4.99
C ASN A 108 3.23 -14.07 -5.83
N GLN A 109 4.46 -13.58 -5.92
CA GLN A 109 4.82 -12.52 -6.84
C GLN A 109 4.68 -13.01 -8.29
N GLU A 110 3.95 -12.27 -9.11
CA GLU A 110 3.81 -12.53 -10.54
C GLU A 110 4.47 -11.39 -11.33
N PRO A 111 5.64 -11.63 -11.95
CA PRO A 111 6.29 -10.64 -12.79
C PRO A 111 5.41 -10.21 -13.97
N LYS A 112 5.40 -8.92 -14.26
CA LYS A 112 4.69 -8.30 -15.40
C LYS A 112 5.67 -7.52 -16.26
N LYS A 113 5.31 -7.33 -17.52
CA LYS A 113 6.08 -6.46 -18.42
C LYS A 113 5.72 -4.99 -18.22
N THR A 114 4.46 -4.72 -17.93
CA THR A 114 3.90 -3.37 -17.78
C THR A 114 2.85 -3.38 -16.68
N LEU A 115 2.80 -2.30 -15.92
CA LEU A 115 1.73 -1.96 -15.00
C LEU A 115 1.21 -0.57 -15.33
N SER A 116 -0.08 -0.33 -15.16
CA SER A 116 -0.76 0.89 -15.54
C SER A 116 -1.60 1.48 -14.41
N THR A 117 -2.16 2.65 -14.65
CA THR A 117 -3.01 3.40 -13.71
C THR A 117 -4.03 2.51 -13.01
N GLY A 118 -4.09 2.63 -11.67
CA GLY A 118 -4.99 1.90 -10.79
C GLY A 118 -4.42 0.56 -10.30
N GLU A 119 -3.38 0.03 -10.95
CA GLU A 119 -2.77 -1.22 -10.52
C GLU A 119 -1.88 -1.02 -9.28
N VAL A 120 -1.85 -2.07 -8.47
CA VAL A 120 -0.96 -2.21 -7.31
C VAL A 120 0.07 -3.28 -7.63
N GLY A 121 1.34 -2.97 -7.39
CA GLY A 121 2.41 -3.87 -7.73
C GLY A 121 3.65 -3.71 -6.87
N TYR A 122 4.70 -4.40 -7.28
CA TYR A 122 6.03 -4.28 -6.68
C TYR A 122 7.07 -3.91 -7.73
N ILE A 123 8.16 -3.30 -7.26
CA ILE A 123 9.35 -3.00 -8.05
C ILE A 123 10.59 -3.50 -7.32
N ILE A 124 11.51 -4.09 -8.06
CA ILE A 124 12.84 -4.47 -7.62
C ILE A 124 13.83 -3.71 -8.47
N SER A 125 14.73 -3.01 -7.81
CA SER A 125 15.69 -2.09 -8.44
C SER A 125 17.11 -2.28 -7.89
N GLY A 126 17.39 -3.41 -7.24
CA GLY A 126 18.71 -3.70 -6.66
C GLY A 126 19.13 -2.78 -5.51
N ILE A 127 18.21 -2.00 -4.93
CA ILE A 127 18.49 -1.07 -3.84
C ILE A 127 18.81 -1.85 -2.58
N LYS A 128 19.95 -1.57 -1.95
CA LYS A 128 20.41 -2.27 -0.74
C LYS A 128 20.19 -1.48 0.55
N ASN A 129 20.08 -0.17 0.44
CA ASN A 129 19.94 0.72 1.60
C ASN A 129 18.46 1.12 1.81
N ALA A 130 17.89 0.69 2.92
CA ALA A 130 16.49 0.97 3.26
C ALA A 130 16.16 2.48 3.34
N ASN A 131 17.13 3.33 3.67
CA ASN A 131 16.91 4.77 3.71
C ASN A 131 16.68 5.40 2.33
N GLU A 132 16.91 4.66 1.26
CA GLU A 132 16.70 5.12 -0.11
C GLU A 132 15.28 4.86 -0.63
N VAL A 133 14.50 4.08 0.11
CA VAL A 133 13.09 3.79 -0.20
C VAL A 133 12.25 4.23 0.98
N LYS A 134 11.51 5.31 0.81
CA LYS A 134 10.65 5.86 1.86
C LYS A 134 9.19 5.54 1.54
N VAL A 135 8.44 5.09 2.54
CA VAL A 135 6.99 4.93 2.44
C VAL A 135 6.36 6.30 2.24
N GLY A 136 5.41 6.41 1.31
CA GLY A 136 4.81 7.68 0.88
C GLY A 136 5.57 8.39 -0.25
N ASP A 137 6.77 7.95 -0.62
CA ASP A 137 7.51 8.55 -1.73
C ASP A 137 6.82 8.28 -3.07
N THR A 138 7.04 9.18 -4.02
CA THR A 138 6.48 9.10 -5.36
C THR A 138 7.54 8.62 -6.35
N ILE A 139 7.20 7.58 -7.08
CA ILE A 139 7.98 7.09 -8.23
C ILE A 139 7.49 7.79 -9.49
N THR A 140 8.40 8.33 -10.26
CA THR A 140 8.14 8.92 -11.58
C THR A 140 9.15 8.43 -12.62
N SER A 141 8.82 8.60 -13.91
CA SER A 141 9.75 8.29 -15.00
C SER A 141 10.85 9.35 -15.11
N THR A 142 12.09 8.95 -15.37
CA THR A 142 13.17 9.91 -15.63
C THR A 142 13.05 10.60 -17.00
N ASN A 143 12.42 9.93 -17.97
CA ASN A 143 12.27 10.47 -19.33
C ASN A 143 11.20 11.57 -19.42
N ASN A 144 10.13 11.43 -18.62
CA ASN A 144 9.03 12.39 -18.53
C ASN A 144 8.60 12.53 -17.07
N PRO A 145 9.41 13.22 -16.23
CA PRO A 145 9.18 13.28 -14.81
C PRO A 145 7.96 14.13 -14.47
N SER A 146 7.13 13.62 -13.54
CA SER A 146 6.13 14.45 -12.89
C SER A 146 6.82 15.49 -12.01
N LYS A 147 6.31 16.72 -12.05
CA LYS A 147 6.81 17.82 -11.22
C LYS A 147 6.32 17.72 -9.78
N ASP A 148 5.12 17.15 -9.61
CA ASP A 148 4.44 17.11 -8.33
C ASP A 148 4.49 15.70 -7.74
N ALA A 149 4.91 15.60 -6.49
CA ALA A 149 4.75 14.39 -5.70
C ALA A 149 3.27 14.18 -5.36
N ILE A 150 2.88 12.92 -5.21
CA ILE A 150 1.55 12.59 -4.71
C ILE A 150 1.47 13.08 -3.26
N LEU A 151 0.38 13.79 -2.93
CA LEU A 151 0.14 14.28 -1.56
C LEU A 151 0.01 13.09 -0.60
N GLY A 152 0.68 13.19 0.55
CA GLY A 152 0.65 12.14 1.58
C GLY A 152 2.03 11.66 2.03
N PHE A 153 3.11 12.14 1.38
CA PHE A 153 4.45 11.90 1.92
C PHE A 153 4.70 12.83 3.12
N GLU A 154 4.86 12.22 4.28
CA GLU A 154 5.36 12.87 5.48
C GLU A 154 6.48 12.02 6.06
N ASP A 155 7.57 12.66 6.50
CA ASP A 155 8.59 11.96 7.28
C ASP A 155 7.96 11.54 8.61
N VAL A 156 7.68 10.25 8.75
CA VAL A 156 7.07 9.70 9.96
C VAL A 156 8.05 9.83 11.11
N LYS A 157 7.74 10.71 12.06
CA LYS A 157 8.47 10.79 13.33
C LYS A 157 8.06 9.57 14.17
N PRO A 158 9.02 8.82 14.75
CA PRO A 158 8.67 7.70 15.62
C PRO A 158 7.85 8.19 16.80
N MET A 159 6.62 7.70 16.90
CA MET A 159 5.67 8.07 17.97
C MET A 159 5.89 7.30 19.26
N ALA A 160 6.69 6.24 19.22
CA ALA A 160 7.00 5.42 20.38
C ALA A 160 8.48 5.49 20.71
N VAL A 161 8.81 5.95 21.92
CA VAL A 161 10.14 5.84 22.49
C VAL A 161 10.16 4.62 23.40
N SER A 162 10.84 3.56 22.98
CA SER A 162 11.09 2.42 23.87
C SER A 162 12.20 2.79 24.85
N TYR A 163 11.86 2.94 26.11
CA TYR A 163 12.84 3.15 27.18
C TYR A 163 13.49 1.82 27.58
N THR A 164 14.47 1.37 26.82
CA THR A 164 15.24 0.16 27.14
C THR A 164 16.33 0.40 28.18
N HIS A 165 16.47 1.62 28.71
CA HIS A 165 17.58 2.02 29.61
C HIS A 165 17.15 2.43 31.02
N LEU A 166 15.92 2.14 31.44
CA LEU A 166 15.61 2.19 32.87
C LEU A 166 16.18 0.93 33.54
N ARG A 167 17.49 0.92 33.77
CA ARG A 167 18.03 0.09 34.85
C ARG A 167 17.39 0.61 36.13
N ALA A 168 16.63 -0.26 36.79
CA ALA A 168 16.29 -0.04 38.17
C ALA A 168 17.63 0.20 38.92
N HIS A 169 17.79 1.37 39.49
CA HIS A 169 18.83 1.57 40.47
C HIS A 169 18.48 0.63 41.65
N GLU A 170 19.22 -0.46 41.74
CA GLU A 170 19.28 -1.21 42.97
C GLU A 170 19.77 -0.24 44.06
N THR A 171 18.89 0.19 44.92
CA THR A 171 19.26 0.83 46.16
C THR A 171 19.89 -0.25 47.01
N LEU A 172 21.22 -0.26 47.05
CA LEU A 172 21.98 -0.94 48.11
C LEU A 172 21.66 -0.24 49.42
N LEU A 173 20.96 -0.94 50.31
CA LEU A 173 21.01 -0.71 51.78
C LEU A 173 22.01 -1.67 52.37
#